data_5ac4ded610ff3b8551264482737b5eca
#
_entry.id   5ac4ded610ff3b8551264482737b5eca
#
_cell.length_a   1.000
_cell.length_b   1.000
_cell.length_c   1.000
_cell.angle_alpha   90.00
_cell.angle_beta   90.00
_cell.angle_gamma   90.00
#
_symmetry.space_group_name_H-M   'P 1'
#
loop_
_entity.id
_entity.type
_entity.pdbx_description
1 polymer ?
#
loop_
_entity_poly.entity_id
_entity_poly.type
_entity_poly.pdbx_seq_one_letter_code
_entity_poly.pdbx_strand_id
1 'polypeptide(L)'
;MKSRTTRTVTLTAALVAAVGIGAGGGAVTYAALSSDGGTRTVIRPAAAESTAEPAASTSESLSVSEIYEQTSKSVVEITVASSEATPTGEEQQAQGQGSGFVYDAEGHVVTNQHVVDGAETVSVRFWDGSTYDATVVGSDPSTDLAVIKVDAPANMLEPLSLGNSDELTVGEAVVALGSPFGLEGTVTSGIVSALHRQMTAPNDFTINDSIQTDAAINHGNSGGPLVNGAGEVVGVNAQIESESGGSDGIGFAIPSSTIETIVPQIIADGSVEHAYLGVGVATINNSVAEELGVPVGVELTDVRDGGPAAEAGFRAATGSATVDGQSFPTGGDVITEVDGQAITTGAELQNAVDAKKPGDSISITYTRDGESHTVEITLGTRPD
;
A
#
# COMPACT_ATOMS: atom_id res chain seq x y z
N MET A 1 -9.40 -62.70 46.22
CA MET A 1 -8.13 -62.39 46.92
C MET A 1 -7.04 -62.26 45.89
N LYS A 2 -6.69 -61.07 45.48
CA LYS A 2 -5.46 -60.74 44.73
C LYS A 2 -5.05 -59.31 45.08
N SER A 3 -3.85 -59.20 45.67
CA SER A 3 -3.24 -57.97 46.17
C SER A 3 -2.91 -57.01 45.12
N ARG A 4 -3.20 -55.75 45.37
CA ARG A 4 -2.75 -54.58 44.51
C ARG A 4 -1.43 -54.09 45.12
N THR A 5 -0.37 -54.17 44.31
CA THR A 5 0.93 -53.58 44.59
C THR A 5 0.94 -52.14 44.06
N THR A 6 1.04 -51.20 44.97
CA THR A 6 1.18 -49.76 44.62
C THR A 6 2.64 -49.51 44.31
N ARG A 7 2.94 -49.05 43.05
CA ARG A 7 4.24 -48.56 42.70
C ARG A 7 4.22 -47.02 42.78
N THR A 8 5.00 -46.53 43.72
CA THR A 8 5.31 -45.12 43.88
C THR A 8 6.29 -44.69 42.77
N VAL A 9 5.88 -43.77 41.90
CA VAL A 9 6.75 -43.15 40.89
C VAL A 9 7.23 -41.82 41.44
N THR A 10 8.51 -41.72 41.70
CA THR A 10 9.19 -40.48 42.12
C THR A 10 9.44 -39.64 40.86
N LEU A 11 8.75 -38.49 40.77
CA LEU A 11 8.97 -37.50 39.68
C LEU A 11 10.16 -36.63 40.10
N THR A 12 11.27 -36.74 39.39
CA THR A 12 12.39 -35.79 39.48
C THR A 12 12.14 -34.65 38.48
N ALA A 13 11.79 -33.47 38.96
CA ALA A 13 11.65 -32.27 38.14
C ALA A 13 13.04 -31.73 37.81
N ALA A 14 13.42 -31.80 36.55
CA ALA A 14 14.60 -31.11 36.05
C ALA A 14 14.18 -29.70 35.61
N LEU A 15 14.64 -28.69 36.34
CA LEU A 15 14.46 -27.27 36.01
C LEU A 15 15.54 -26.88 34.98
N VAL A 16 15.17 -26.69 33.72
CA VAL A 16 16.05 -26.12 32.72
C VAL A 16 15.88 -24.59 32.73
N ALA A 17 16.88 -23.89 33.28
CA ALA A 17 16.95 -22.44 33.20
C ALA A 17 17.57 -22.07 31.85
N ALA A 18 16.78 -21.50 30.94
CA ALA A 18 17.27 -20.87 29.74
C ALA A 18 17.85 -19.46 30.07
N VAL A 19 19.17 -19.34 29.99
CA VAL A 19 19.84 -18.03 30.10
C VAL A 19 19.89 -17.39 28.72
N GLY A 20 19.05 -16.36 28.50
CA GLY A 20 19.16 -15.49 27.36
C GLY A 20 20.36 -14.55 27.53
N ILE A 21 21.30 -14.58 26.62
CA ILE A 21 22.42 -13.64 26.59
C ILE A 21 21.96 -12.42 25.81
N GLY A 22 21.53 -11.38 26.54
CA GLY A 22 21.38 -10.04 25.99
C GLY A 22 22.73 -9.33 26.08
N ALA A 23 23.18 -8.70 25.01
CA ALA A 23 24.38 -7.87 24.97
C ALA A 23 24.16 -6.59 25.80
N GLY A 24 24.56 -6.64 27.05
CA GLY A 24 24.52 -5.52 27.96
C GLY A 24 24.96 -6.02 29.34
N GLY A 25 26.21 -5.72 29.70
CA GLY A 25 26.97 -6.24 30.84
C GLY A 25 26.23 -6.36 32.15
N GLY A 26 25.65 -7.52 32.41
CA GLY A 26 25.11 -7.92 33.69
C GLY A 26 25.91 -9.09 34.27
N ALA A 27 26.70 -8.86 35.32
CA ALA A 27 27.40 -9.90 36.05
C ALA A 27 26.38 -10.76 36.79
N VAL A 28 26.24 -12.02 36.39
CA VAL A 28 25.46 -13.01 37.14
C VAL A 28 26.31 -13.56 38.26
N THR A 29 25.94 -13.26 39.53
CA THR A 29 26.55 -13.85 40.71
C THR A 29 25.95 -15.22 40.93
N TYR A 30 26.72 -16.26 40.71
CA TYR A 30 26.37 -17.64 41.11
C TYR A 30 26.79 -17.82 42.55
N ALA A 31 25.84 -17.99 43.47
CA ALA A 31 26.10 -18.38 44.85
C ALA A 31 26.08 -19.89 44.96
N ALA A 32 27.23 -20.53 45.00
CA ALA A 32 27.36 -21.92 45.41
C ALA A 32 27.43 -21.99 46.95
N LEU A 33 26.49 -22.65 47.57
CA LEU A 33 26.57 -23.02 48.99
C LEU A 33 27.55 -24.17 49.14
N SER A 34 28.77 -23.86 49.54
CA SER A 34 29.69 -24.84 50.12
C SER A 34 30.24 -24.23 51.42
N SER A 35 29.97 -24.97 52.51
CA SER A 35 30.55 -24.74 53.84
C SER A 35 31.99 -25.18 53.83
N ASP A 36 32.93 -24.29 53.64
CA ASP A 36 34.25 -24.32 54.28
C ASP A 36 35.02 -23.00 54.01
N GLY A 37 35.75 -22.59 55.01
CA GLY A 37 36.38 -21.27 55.07
C GLY A 37 37.48 -21.04 54.05
N GLY A 38 37.17 -20.25 53.02
CA GLY A 38 38.11 -19.81 51.97
C GLY A 38 37.94 -18.35 51.67
N THR A 39 39.05 -17.64 51.58
CA THR A 39 39.21 -16.20 51.31
C THR A 39 38.45 -15.74 50.07
N ARG A 40 37.53 -14.83 50.25
CA ARG A 40 36.69 -14.29 49.18
C ARG A 40 37.46 -13.27 48.38
N THR A 41 37.94 -13.62 47.20
CA THR A 41 38.49 -12.65 46.25
C THR A 41 37.34 -12.03 45.45
N VAL A 42 37.06 -10.76 45.69
CA VAL A 42 36.10 -9.96 44.91
C VAL A 42 36.84 -9.39 43.71
N ILE A 43 36.65 -9.97 42.54
CA ILE A 43 37.10 -9.39 41.29
C ILE A 43 36.09 -8.29 40.91
N ARG A 44 36.51 -7.01 41.07
CA ARG A 44 35.78 -5.88 40.53
C ARG A 44 36.17 -5.79 39.03
N PRO A 45 35.24 -5.85 38.08
CA PRO A 45 35.56 -5.48 36.71
C PRO A 45 35.91 -3.98 36.68
N ALA A 46 37.02 -3.65 36.06
CA ALA A 46 37.33 -2.26 35.73
C ALA A 46 36.22 -1.71 34.82
N ALA A 47 35.64 -0.58 35.22
CA ALA A 47 34.75 0.16 34.35
C ALA A 47 35.58 0.56 33.10
N ALA A 48 35.28 -0.09 31.97
CA ALA A 48 35.69 0.44 30.67
C ALA A 48 34.85 1.70 30.45
N GLU A 49 35.46 2.87 30.51
CA GLU A 49 34.88 4.10 30.01
C GLU A 49 34.72 3.89 28.49
N SER A 50 33.52 3.49 28.08
CA SER A 50 33.12 3.51 26.70
C SER A 50 32.87 4.95 26.30
N THR A 51 33.88 5.59 25.73
CA THR A 51 33.71 6.79 24.92
C THR A 51 33.15 6.36 23.54
N ALA A 52 31.97 5.78 23.53
CA ALA A 52 31.19 5.73 22.30
C ALA A 52 30.49 7.07 22.19
N GLU A 53 31.02 7.95 21.35
CA GLU A 53 30.24 9.04 20.80
C GLU A 53 28.92 8.42 20.26
N PRO A 54 27.75 9.00 20.57
CA PRO A 54 26.53 8.59 19.86
C PRO A 54 26.74 8.95 18.40
N ALA A 55 26.96 7.92 17.58
CA ALA A 55 26.91 8.08 16.15
C ALA A 55 25.47 8.31 15.74
N ALA A 56 25.31 9.28 14.86
CA ALA A 56 24.15 9.63 14.08
C ALA A 56 23.00 10.31 14.84
N SER A 57 22.79 11.55 14.45
CA SER A 57 21.51 12.21 14.48
C SER A 57 20.42 11.30 13.91
N THR A 58 19.75 10.55 14.76
CA THR A 58 18.39 10.11 14.49
C THR A 58 17.59 11.41 14.45
N SER A 59 17.04 11.79 13.29
CA SER A 59 15.92 12.70 13.26
C SER A 59 14.95 12.16 14.31
N GLU A 60 14.67 12.93 15.37
CA GLU A 60 13.72 12.49 16.40
C GLU A 60 12.38 12.28 15.70
N SER A 61 11.96 11.03 15.59
CA SER A 61 10.63 10.69 15.12
C SER A 61 9.63 11.25 16.12
N LEU A 62 8.64 12.00 15.62
CA LEU A 62 7.58 12.55 16.45
C LEU A 62 6.78 11.41 17.10
N SER A 63 6.26 11.65 18.29
CA SER A 63 5.24 10.76 18.87
C SER A 63 3.93 10.84 18.09
N VAL A 64 3.10 9.81 18.17
CA VAL A 64 1.76 9.79 17.54
C VAL A 64 0.92 11.01 17.96
N SER A 65 1.04 11.46 19.21
CA SER A 65 0.37 12.67 19.71
C SER A 65 0.85 13.94 19.00
N GLU A 66 2.16 14.10 18.82
CA GLU A 66 2.73 15.26 18.13
C GLU A 66 2.38 15.25 16.64
N ILE A 67 2.40 14.07 15.99
CA ILE A 67 1.93 13.90 14.61
C ILE A 67 0.46 14.34 14.50
N TYR A 68 -0.40 13.86 15.41
CA TYR A 68 -1.82 14.22 15.42
C TYR A 68 -2.02 15.73 15.60
N GLU A 69 -1.32 16.37 16.54
CA GLU A 69 -1.40 17.80 16.77
C GLU A 69 -0.99 18.63 15.54
N GLN A 70 0.01 18.16 14.78
CA GLN A 70 0.48 18.84 13.57
C GLN A 70 -0.46 18.66 12.37
N THR A 71 -1.09 17.48 12.23
CA THR A 71 -1.75 17.07 11.00
C THR A 71 -3.27 17.13 11.06
N SER A 72 -3.86 17.02 12.26
CA SER A 72 -5.33 16.85 12.43
C SER A 72 -6.17 17.98 11.85
N LYS A 73 -5.65 19.22 11.84
CA LYS A 73 -6.38 20.35 11.27
C LYS A 73 -6.49 20.33 9.75
N SER A 74 -5.58 19.63 9.12
CA SER A 74 -5.52 19.46 7.68
C SER A 74 -6.35 18.28 7.19
N VAL A 75 -6.79 17.39 8.11
CA VAL A 75 -7.62 16.24 7.78
C VAL A 75 -9.09 16.63 7.90
N VAL A 76 -9.85 16.34 6.87
CA VAL A 76 -11.26 16.73 6.75
C VAL A 76 -12.17 15.51 6.59
N GLU A 77 -13.42 15.67 7.03
CA GLU A 77 -14.51 14.76 6.72
C GLU A 77 -15.13 15.18 5.38
N ILE A 78 -15.41 14.20 4.54
CA ILE A 78 -16.10 14.39 3.27
C ILE A 78 -17.43 13.64 3.37
N THR A 79 -18.52 14.35 3.14
CA THR A 79 -19.86 13.78 3.03
C THR A 79 -20.40 14.01 1.63
N VAL A 80 -20.88 12.95 1.01
CA VAL A 80 -21.48 12.98 -0.33
C VAL A 80 -22.93 12.56 -0.28
N ALA A 81 -23.74 13.11 -1.17
CA ALA A 81 -25.08 12.61 -1.43
C ALA A 81 -25.22 12.30 -2.92
N SER A 82 -25.86 11.18 -3.20
CA SER A 82 -26.21 10.71 -4.54
C SER A 82 -27.67 10.25 -4.58
N SER A 83 -28.28 10.24 -5.75
CA SER A 83 -29.61 9.70 -5.96
C SER A 83 -29.53 8.35 -6.66
N GLU A 84 -29.98 7.29 -6.00
CA GLU A 84 -30.07 5.97 -6.60
C GLU A 84 -31.51 5.67 -6.99
N ALA A 85 -31.72 5.27 -8.26
CA ALA A 85 -33.03 4.80 -8.70
C ALA A 85 -33.30 3.38 -8.16
N THR A 86 -34.32 3.25 -7.31
CA THR A 86 -34.73 1.92 -6.85
C THR A 86 -35.34 1.10 -7.99
N PRO A 87 -35.38 -0.24 -7.90
CA PRO A 87 -36.03 -1.10 -8.90
C PRO A 87 -37.52 -0.78 -9.12
N THR A 88 -38.14 -0.02 -8.20
CA THR A 88 -39.50 0.45 -8.29
C THR A 88 -39.65 1.80 -8.98
N GLY A 89 -38.54 2.46 -9.35
CA GLY A 89 -38.51 3.78 -10.00
C GLY A 89 -38.66 4.97 -9.05
N GLU A 90 -38.50 4.75 -7.74
CA GLU A 90 -38.40 5.82 -6.75
C GLU A 90 -36.93 6.22 -6.58
N GLU A 91 -36.67 7.52 -6.51
CA GLU A 91 -35.32 8.02 -6.18
C GLU A 91 -35.09 7.90 -4.66
N GLN A 92 -34.06 7.18 -4.27
CA GLN A 92 -33.61 7.09 -2.89
C GLN A 92 -32.30 7.85 -2.76
N GLN A 93 -32.22 8.79 -1.80
CA GLN A 93 -30.97 9.45 -1.49
C GLN A 93 -30.06 8.51 -0.70
N ALA A 94 -28.88 8.25 -1.27
CA ALA A 94 -27.79 7.59 -0.59
C ALA A 94 -26.82 8.65 -0.06
N GLN A 95 -26.23 8.39 1.10
CA GLN A 95 -25.18 9.24 1.68
C GLN A 95 -23.93 8.38 1.85
N GLY A 96 -22.81 8.88 1.35
CA GLY A 96 -21.47 8.32 1.55
C GLY A 96 -20.64 9.24 2.46
N GLN A 97 -19.63 8.67 3.07
CA GLN A 97 -18.72 9.38 3.95
C GLN A 97 -17.30 8.86 3.77
N GLY A 98 -16.35 9.77 3.77
CA GLY A 98 -14.91 9.48 3.75
C GLY A 98 -14.13 10.59 4.41
N SER A 99 -12.83 10.52 4.25
CA SER A 99 -11.88 11.54 4.68
C SER A 99 -11.13 12.13 3.49
N GLY A 100 -10.45 13.23 3.74
CA GLY A 100 -9.50 13.84 2.83
C GLY A 100 -8.48 14.64 3.61
N PHE A 101 -7.51 15.20 2.89
CA PHE A 101 -6.59 16.16 3.49
C PHE A 101 -6.35 17.35 2.56
N VAL A 102 -6.11 18.50 3.16
CA VAL A 102 -5.81 19.74 2.43
C VAL A 102 -4.46 19.58 1.72
N TYR A 103 -4.50 19.68 0.40
CA TYR A 103 -3.34 19.53 -0.47
C TYR A 103 -2.58 20.83 -0.68
N ASP A 104 -3.32 21.93 -0.87
CA ASP A 104 -2.76 23.26 -1.10
C ASP A 104 -3.56 24.39 -0.42
N ALA A 105 -2.99 25.59 -0.43
CA ALA A 105 -3.61 26.77 0.13
C ALA A 105 -4.74 27.35 -0.75
N GLU A 106 -4.91 26.85 -1.95
CA GLU A 106 -5.98 27.19 -2.88
C GLU A 106 -7.28 26.46 -2.51
N GLY A 107 -7.22 25.43 -1.64
CA GLY A 107 -8.37 24.65 -1.15
C GLY A 107 -8.62 23.38 -1.93
N HIS A 108 -7.61 22.83 -2.61
CA HIS A 108 -7.70 21.48 -3.12
C HIS A 108 -7.53 20.49 -1.97
N VAL A 109 -8.41 19.49 -1.94
CA VAL A 109 -8.41 18.39 -0.97
C VAL A 109 -8.29 17.10 -1.74
N VAL A 110 -7.32 16.26 -1.36
CA VAL A 110 -7.12 14.92 -1.91
C VAL A 110 -7.95 13.93 -1.12
N THR A 111 -8.58 13.00 -1.83
CA THR A 111 -9.36 11.89 -1.28
C THR A 111 -9.32 10.70 -2.24
N ASN A 112 -10.03 9.61 -1.93
CA ASN A 112 -10.22 8.51 -2.88
C ASN A 112 -11.32 8.82 -3.90
N GLN A 113 -11.18 8.22 -5.09
CA GLN A 113 -12.18 8.31 -6.16
C GLN A 113 -13.52 7.69 -5.70
N HIS A 114 -13.49 6.50 -5.10
CA HIS A 114 -14.70 5.82 -4.64
C HIS A 114 -15.48 6.60 -3.57
N VAL A 115 -14.85 7.56 -2.86
CA VAL A 115 -15.52 8.42 -1.88
C VAL A 115 -16.44 9.43 -2.58
N VAL A 116 -16.07 9.91 -3.76
CA VAL A 116 -16.80 10.95 -4.49
C VAL A 116 -17.49 10.43 -5.75
N ASP A 117 -17.42 9.14 -6.01
CA ASP A 117 -18.01 8.53 -7.21
C ASP A 117 -19.52 8.70 -7.23
N GLY A 118 -20.06 9.18 -8.35
CA GLY A 118 -21.49 9.43 -8.52
C GLY A 118 -22.09 10.48 -7.58
N ALA A 119 -21.26 11.28 -6.87
CA ALA A 119 -21.74 12.29 -5.95
C ALA A 119 -22.43 13.45 -6.69
N GLU A 120 -23.68 13.76 -6.32
CA GLU A 120 -24.40 14.96 -6.78
C GLU A 120 -24.03 16.19 -5.95
N THR A 121 -23.77 15.99 -4.66
CA THR A 121 -23.31 17.04 -3.75
C THR A 121 -22.17 16.53 -2.88
N VAL A 122 -21.18 17.39 -2.65
CA VAL A 122 -20.04 17.13 -1.79
C VAL A 122 -19.94 18.25 -0.77
N SER A 123 -19.78 17.89 0.50
CA SER A 123 -19.50 18.83 1.58
C SER A 123 -18.29 18.39 2.39
N VAL A 124 -17.50 19.36 2.83
CA VAL A 124 -16.26 19.17 3.59
C VAL A 124 -16.45 19.78 4.97
N ARG A 125 -16.22 18.99 6.00
CA ARG A 125 -16.25 19.44 7.39
C ARG A 125 -14.83 19.46 7.97
N PHE A 126 -14.48 20.61 8.54
CA PHE A 126 -13.17 20.84 9.16
C PHE A 126 -13.17 20.51 10.65
N TRP A 127 -12.00 20.53 11.23
CA TRP A 127 -11.70 20.23 12.65
C TRP A 127 -12.49 21.08 13.66
N ASP A 128 -12.86 22.31 13.31
CA ASP A 128 -13.64 23.21 14.17
C ASP A 128 -15.16 23.00 14.06
N GLY A 129 -15.59 22.03 13.25
CA GLY A 129 -16.98 21.69 12.97
C GLY A 129 -17.62 22.54 11.87
N SER A 130 -16.91 23.51 11.29
CA SER A 130 -17.41 24.26 10.13
C SER A 130 -17.52 23.35 8.90
N THR A 131 -18.57 23.56 8.11
CA THR A 131 -18.84 22.79 6.89
C THR A 131 -18.93 23.72 5.70
N TYR A 132 -18.32 23.34 4.60
CA TYR A 132 -18.33 24.09 3.35
C TYR A 132 -18.70 23.15 2.20
N ASP A 133 -19.42 23.70 1.22
CA ASP A 133 -19.68 22.98 -0.03
C ASP A 133 -18.38 22.83 -0.82
N ALA A 134 -18.26 21.70 -1.51
CA ALA A 134 -17.13 21.42 -2.37
C ALA A 134 -17.59 20.96 -3.75
N THR A 135 -16.69 21.09 -4.71
CA THR A 135 -16.90 20.59 -6.09
C THR A 135 -15.84 19.57 -6.41
N VAL A 136 -16.19 18.50 -7.11
CA VAL A 136 -15.23 17.56 -7.64
C VAL A 136 -14.49 18.25 -8.78
N VAL A 137 -13.16 18.42 -8.65
CA VAL A 137 -12.28 18.92 -9.71
C VAL A 137 -12.09 17.86 -10.77
N GLY A 138 -11.84 16.64 -10.33
CA GLY A 138 -11.70 15.48 -11.16
C GLY A 138 -11.29 14.25 -10.35
N SER A 139 -11.19 13.11 -11.02
CA SER A 139 -10.79 11.86 -10.40
C SER A 139 -10.09 10.94 -11.38
N ASP A 140 -9.36 9.98 -10.84
CA ASP A 140 -8.72 8.90 -11.57
C ASP A 140 -9.15 7.55 -10.98
N PRO A 141 -10.09 6.84 -11.63
CA PRO A 141 -10.51 5.51 -11.18
C PRO A 141 -9.38 4.49 -11.13
N SER A 142 -8.36 4.62 -11.99
CA SER A 142 -7.25 3.66 -12.09
C SER A 142 -6.33 3.68 -10.88
N THR A 143 -6.21 4.83 -10.22
CA THR A 143 -5.41 5.00 -8.99
C THR A 143 -6.26 5.16 -7.74
N ASP A 144 -7.59 5.22 -7.90
CA ASP A 144 -8.55 5.53 -6.83
C ASP A 144 -8.26 6.87 -6.13
N LEU A 145 -7.79 7.87 -6.88
CA LEU A 145 -7.57 9.23 -6.38
C LEU A 145 -8.61 10.21 -6.94
N ALA A 146 -8.99 11.17 -6.12
CA ALA A 146 -9.81 12.31 -6.52
C ALA A 146 -9.32 13.61 -5.86
N VAL A 147 -9.63 14.71 -6.52
CA VAL A 147 -9.43 16.06 -5.99
C VAL A 147 -10.77 16.77 -5.94
N ILE A 148 -11.09 17.32 -4.79
CA ILE A 148 -12.22 18.22 -4.61
C ILE A 148 -11.72 19.62 -4.28
N LYS A 149 -12.49 20.63 -4.62
CA LYS A 149 -12.21 22.04 -4.36
C LYS A 149 -13.21 22.55 -3.33
N VAL A 150 -12.70 23.07 -2.21
CA VAL A 150 -13.50 23.69 -1.16
C VAL A 150 -13.25 25.21 -1.13
N ASP A 151 -14.30 26.00 -1.01
CA ASP A 151 -14.23 27.46 -0.83
C ASP A 151 -14.28 27.81 0.65
N ALA A 152 -13.20 27.51 1.37
CA ALA A 152 -13.04 27.78 2.78
C ALA A 152 -12.10 28.96 3.03
N PRO A 153 -12.21 29.67 4.17
CA PRO A 153 -11.29 30.72 4.53
C PRO A 153 -9.84 30.22 4.62
N ALA A 154 -8.87 31.04 4.22
CA ALA A 154 -7.45 30.66 4.15
C ALA A 154 -6.87 30.14 5.50
N ASN A 155 -7.42 30.57 6.64
CA ASN A 155 -7.00 30.06 7.94
C ASN A 155 -7.49 28.63 8.26
N MET A 156 -8.34 28.06 7.40
CA MET A 156 -8.80 26.67 7.48
C MET A 156 -7.96 25.76 6.56
N LEU A 157 -7.26 26.34 5.61
CA LEU A 157 -6.51 25.63 4.56
C LEU A 157 -5.04 25.49 4.99
N GLU A 158 -4.76 24.54 5.88
CA GLU A 158 -3.41 24.19 6.30
C GLU A 158 -2.93 22.96 5.49
N PRO A 159 -2.09 23.10 4.42
CA PRO A 159 -1.67 21.96 3.61
C PRO A 159 -0.75 21.01 4.36
N LEU A 160 -0.87 19.69 4.09
CA LEU A 160 0.11 18.70 4.50
C LEU A 160 1.25 18.61 3.49
N SER A 161 2.47 18.44 4.00
CA SER A 161 3.61 18.14 3.15
C SER A 161 3.59 16.68 2.71
N LEU A 162 3.95 16.43 1.45
CA LEU A 162 4.20 15.07 0.96
C LEU A 162 5.60 14.63 1.39
N GLY A 163 5.70 13.41 1.89
CA GLY A 163 6.94 12.67 2.09
C GLY A 163 7.22 11.76 0.90
N ASN A 164 8.38 11.13 0.85
CA ASN A 164 8.78 10.24 -0.23
C ASN A 164 8.44 8.77 0.09
N SER A 165 7.40 8.24 -0.55
CA SER A 165 7.00 6.83 -0.37
C SER A 165 8.02 5.83 -0.92
N ASP A 166 8.87 6.22 -1.88
CA ASP A 166 9.86 5.33 -2.48
C ASP A 166 11.05 5.06 -1.54
N GLU A 167 11.20 5.89 -0.49
CA GLU A 167 12.21 5.70 0.56
C GLU A 167 11.70 4.87 1.75
N LEU A 168 10.41 4.54 1.79
CA LEU A 168 9.84 3.74 2.87
C LEU A 168 10.49 2.37 2.98
N THR A 169 10.61 1.91 4.21
CA THR A 169 11.13 0.57 4.50
C THR A 169 10.12 -0.23 5.32
N VAL A 170 10.08 -1.55 5.08
CA VAL A 170 9.24 -2.46 5.87
C VAL A 170 9.65 -2.42 7.34
N GLY A 171 8.68 -2.21 8.23
CA GLY A 171 8.89 -2.03 9.66
C GLY A 171 8.94 -0.55 10.09
N GLU A 172 8.93 0.40 9.17
CA GLU A 172 8.86 1.83 9.47
C GLU A 172 7.49 2.21 10.07
N ALA A 173 7.51 3.04 11.11
CA ALA A 173 6.29 3.48 11.79
C ALA A 173 5.47 4.43 10.92
N VAL A 174 4.18 4.19 10.84
CA VAL A 174 3.22 5.05 10.13
C VAL A 174 1.98 5.30 10.98
N VAL A 175 1.32 6.42 10.70
CA VAL A 175 0.09 6.84 11.36
C VAL A 175 -0.97 7.11 10.30
N ALA A 176 -2.10 6.41 10.38
CA ALA A 176 -3.25 6.65 9.53
C ALA A 176 -4.22 7.60 10.25
N LEU A 177 -4.62 8.64 9.53
CA LEU A 177 -5.57 9.63 10.03
C LEU A 177 -6.85 9.59 9.19
N GLY A 178 -7.96 9.94 9.83
CA GLY A 178 -9.25 10.13 9.22
C GLY A 178 -10.14 10.99 10.10
N SER A 179 -11.27 11.43 9.57
CA SER A 179 -12.25 12.23 10.28
C SER A 179 -13.66 11.62 10.17
N PRO A 180 -13.86 10.36 10.63
CA PRO A 180 -15.15 9.72 10.56
C PRO A 180 -16.14 10.35 11.55
N PHE A 181 -17.40 10.51 11.12
CA PHE A 181 -18.54 10.91 11.95
C PHE A 181 -18.48 12.31 12.57
N GLY A 182 -17.61 13.21 12.08
CA GLY A 182 -17.51 14.58 12.60
C GLY A 182 -17.18 14.66 14.09
N LEU A 183 -16.70 13.57 14.66
CA LEU A 183 -16.14 13.50 16.00
C LEU A 183 -14.63 13.54 15.86
N GLU A 184 -13.97 14.39 16.66
CA GLU A 184 -12.53 14.55 16.76
C GLU A 184 -11.73 13.43 16.05
N GLY A 185 -10.90 13.82 15.05
CA GLY A 185 -10.22 12.93 14.10
C GLY A 185 -9.75 11.60 14.66
N THR A 186 -9.97 10.54 13.91
CA THR A 186 -9.50 9.20 14.26
C THR A 186 -8.04 9.07 13.88
N VAL A 187 -7.22 8.58 14.80
CA VAL A 187 -5.80 8.27 14.58
C VAL A 187 -5.55 6.82 14.92
N THR A 188 -4.88 6.11 14.03
CA THR A 188 -4.37 4.76 14.28
C THR A 188 -2.90 4.70 13.90
N SER A 189 -2.13 3.87 14.57
CA SER A 189 -0.71 3.72 14.30
C SER A 189 -0.35 2.26 14.04
N GLY A 190 0.64 2.06 13.20
CA GLY A 190 1.17 0.77 12.84
C GLY A 190 2.53 0.91 12.17
N ILE A 191 2.85 -0.04 11.32
CA ILE A 191 4.08 -0.06 10.54
C ILE A 191 3.78 -0.29 9.06
N VAL A 192 4.73 0.00 8.21
CA VAL A 192 4.75 -0.51 6.84
C VAL A 192 4.96 -2.03 6.92
N SER A 193 3.93 -2.80 6.61
CA SER A 193 3.97 -4.27 6.66
C SER A 193 4.57 -4.87 5.40
N ALA A 194 4.33 -4.26 4.24
CA ALA A 194 4.91 -4.61 2.94
C ALA A 194 4.81 -3.43 1.97
N LEU A 195 5.61 -3.46 0.93
CA LEU A 195 5.62 -2.51 -0.18
C LEU A 195 5.33 -3.24 -1.50
N HIS A 196 5.02 -2.47 -2.53
CA HIS A 196 4.77 -2.97 -3.90
C HIS A 196 3.67 -4.04 -3.93
N ARG A 197 2.60 -3.82 -3.15
CA ARG A 197 1.45 -4.72 -3.13
C ARG A 197 0.45 -4.35 -4.22
N GLN A 198 -0.21 -5.38 -4.70
CA GLN A 198 -1.36 -5.22 -5.57
C GLN A 198 -2.63 -5.27 -4.72
N MET A 199 -3.52 -4.31 -4.93
CA MET A 199 -4.85 -4.30 -4.31
C MET A 199 -5.92 -4.09 -5.37
N THR A 200 -7.14 -4.56 -5.11
CA THR A 200 -8.30 -4.26 -5.95
C THR A 200 -9.11 -3.17 -5.26
N ALA A 201 -9.24 -2.01 -5.88
CA ALA A 201 -10.02 -0.91 -5.35
C ALA A 201 -11.54 -1.24 -5.34
N PRO A 202 -12.37 -0.51 -4.56
CA PRO A 202 -13.82 -0.72 -4.54
C PRO A 202 -14.52 -0.54 -5.89
N ASN A 203 -13.90 0.13 -6.83
CA ASN A 203 -14.35 0.31 -8.22
C ASN A 203 -13.87 -0.79 -9.18
N ASP A 204 -13.39 -1.94 -8.65
CA ASP A 204 -12.84 -3.10 -9.37
C ASP A 204 -11.55 -2.84 -10.16
N PHE A 205 -10.94 -1.66 -10.07
CA PHE A 205 -9.61 -1.42 -10.63
C PHE A 205 -8.53 -2.05 -9.75
N THR A 206 -7.51 -2.59 -10.40
CA THR A 206 -6.32 -3.09 -9.72
C THR A 206 -5.30 -1.97 -9.59
N ILE A 207 -4.99 -1.60 -8.37
CA ILE A 207 -3.93 -0.64 -8.03
C ILE A 207 -2.68 -1.42 -7.70
N ASN A 208 -1.61 -1.13 -8.42
CA ASN A 208 -0.29 -1.69 -8.14
C ASN A 208 0.49 -0.77 -7.22
N ASP A 209 1.58 -1.30 -6.67
CA ASP A 209 2.54 -0.54 -5.87
C ASP A 209 1.99 0.02 -4.54
N SER A 210 0.90 -0.56 -4.01
CA SER A 210 0.30 -0.10 -2.76
C SER A 210 1.19 -0.40 -1.54
N ILE A 211 1.11 0.49 -0.54
CA ILE A 211 1.70 0.32 0.79
C ILE A 211 0.76 -0.53 1.62
N GLN A 212 1.23 -1.67 2.14
CA GLN A 212 0.49 -2.46 3.13
C GLN A 212 0.89 -2.02 4.53
N THR A 213 -0.10 -1.82 5.42
CA THR A 213 0.10 -1.45 6.83
C THR A 213 -0.81 -2.24 7.76
N ASP A 214 -0.39 -2.43 9.02
CA ASP A 214 -1.22 -2.94 10.10
C ASP A 214 -1.88 -1.81 10.94
N ALA A 215 -1.60 -0.53 10.62
CA ALA A 215 -2.41 0.57 11.11
C ALA A 215 -3.88 0.32 10.77
N ALA A 216 -4.78 0.43 11.74
CA ALA A 216 -6.17 0.09 11.51
C ALA A 216 -6.83 1.07 10.53
N ILE A 217 -7.06 0.62 9.30
CA ILE A 217 -7.88 1.29 8.30
C ILE A 217 -9.30 0.75 8.44
N ASN A 218 -10.30 1.60 8.44
CA ASN A 218 -11.71 1.25 8.53
C ASN A 218 -12.55 2.27 7.73
N HIS A 219 -13.83 1.98 7.55
CA HIS A 219 -14.78 2.93 6.97
C HIS A 219 -14.69 4.28 7.69
N GLY A 220 -14.45 5.33 6.90
CA GLY A 220 -14.26 6.70 7.37
C GLY A 220 -12.81 7.18 7.35
N ASN A 221 -11.80 6.30 7.35
CA ASN A 221 -10.40 6.71 7.14
C ASN A 221 -10.04 6.78 5.65
N SER A 222 -10.82 6.12 4.76
CA SER A 222 -10.59 6.13 3.32
C SER A 222 -10.53 7.56 2.79
N GLY A 223 -9.49 7.87 2.01
CA GLY A 223 -9.16 9.20 1.52
C GLY A 223 -8.34 10.06 2.49
N GLY A 224 -8.25 9.70 3.76
CA GLY A 224 -7.37 10.36 4.72
C GLY A 224 -5.90 10.00 4.52
N PRO A 225 -4.95 10.77 5.10
CA PRO A 225 -3.54 10.55 4.89
C PRO A 225 -2.99 9.40 5.75
N LEU A 226 -2.03 8.67 5.20
CA LEU A 226 -1.05 7.86 5.91
C LEU A 226 0.22 8.70 6.02
N VAL A 227 0.72 8.94 7.23
CA VAL A 227 1.89 9.79 7.46
C VAL A 227 3.04 9.03 8.11
N ASN A 228 4.27 9.48 7.83
CA ASN A 228 5.50 8.94 8.41
C ASN A 228 5.79 9.56 9.80
N GLY A 229 6.91 9.18 10.41
CA GLY A 229 7.36 9.69 11.72
C GLY A 229 7.73 11.19 11.75
N ALA A 230 7.79 11.86 10.59
CA ALA A 230 7.98 13.32 10.49
C ALA A 230 6.63 14.07 10.34
N GLY A 231 5.50 13.35 10.22
CA GLY A 231 4.19 13.94 9.96
C GLY A 231 3.95 14.27 8.48
N GLU A 232 4.75 13.74 7.56
CA GLU A 232 4.62 13.92 6.13
C GLU A 232 3.77 12.81 5.53
N VAL A 233 2.92 13.15 4.54
CA VAL A 233 2.03 12.20 3.87
C VAL A 233 2.84 11.26 2.98
N VAL A 234 2.83 9.98 3.30
CA VAL A 234 3.45 8.92 2.49
C VAL A 234 2.42 8.10 1.72
N GLY A 235 1.14 8.33 1.94
CA GLY A 235 0.08 7.71 1.16
C GLY A 235 -1.32 8.20 1.49
N VAL A 236 -2.31 7.71 0.71
CA VAL A 236 -3.75 7.90 0.95
C VAL A 236 -4.34 6.57 1.40
N ASN A 237 -4.95 6.54 2.57
CA ASN A 237 -5.64 5.34 3.06
C ASN A 237 -6.76 4.96 2.09
N ALA A 238 -6.76 3.74 1.56
CA ALA A 238 -7.73 3.33 0.55
C ALA A 238 -8.74 2.33 1.11
N GLN A 239 -8.27 1.12 1.43
CA GLN A 239 -9.17 0.04 1.84
C GLN A 239 -8.48 -0.98 2.73
N ILE A 240 -9.28 -1.93 3.21
CA ILE A 240 -8.84 -3.10 3.97
C ILE A 240 -9.12 -4.37 3.16
N GLU A 241 -8.26 -5.38 3.33
CA GLU A 241 -8.62 -6.77 3.02
C GLU A 241 -9.17 -7.38 4.32
N SER A 242 -10.45 -7.73 4.33
CA SER A 242 -11.12 -8.19 5.54
C SER A 242 -12.23 -9.19 5.23
N GLU A 243 -12.25 -10.28 5.99
CA GLU A 243 -13.37 -11.23 6.00
C GLU A 243 -14.48 -10.81 6.98
N SER A 244 -14.15 -9.95 7.96
CA SER A 244 -15.06 -9.54 9.04
C SER A 244 -15.80 -8.23 8.76
N GLY A 245 -15.39 -7.46 7.75
CA GLY A 245 -15.89 -6.12 7.44
C GLY A 245 -15.27 -5.01 8.31
N GLY A 246 -14.29 -5.34 9.15
CA GLY A 246 -13.46 -4.40 9.93
C GLY A 246 -11.98 -4.69 9.70
N SER A 247 -11.08 -3.89 10.31
CA SER A 247 -9.64 -4.11 10.16
C SER A 247 -9.20 -5.43 10.80
N ASP A 248 -8.70 -6.35 9.99
CA ASP A 248 -8.07 -7.60 10.41
C ASP A 248 -6.53 -7.46 10.46
N GLY A 249 -6.00 -6.23 10.46
CA GLY A 249 -4.57 -5.92 10.46
C GLY A 249 -3.93 -5.90 9.07
N ILE A 250 -4.74 -5.83 8.02
CA ILE A 250 -4.29 -5.68 6.64
C ILE A 250 -5.00 -4.48 6.03
N GLY A 251 -4.30 -3.36 5.95
CA GLY A 251 -4.75 -2.13 5.31
C GLY A 251 -3.82 -1.76 4.16
N PHE A 252 -4.33 -1.00 3.20
CA PHE A 252 -3.60 -0.53 2.05
C PHE A 252 -3.73 0.98 1.90
N ALA A 253 -2.64 1.59 1.44
CA ALA A 253 -2.60 3.00 1.08
C ALA A 253 -1.96 3.19 -0.30
N ILE A 254 -2.46 4.18 -1.03
CA ILE A 254 -1.92 4.64 -2.32
C ILE A 254 -0.67 5.47 -2.03
N PRO A 255 0.49 5.19 -2.62
CA PRO A 255 1.75 5.88 -2.32
C PRO A 255 1.74 7.38 -2.63
N SER A 256 2.57 8.16 -1.92
CA SER A 256 2.73 9.60 -2.21
C SER A 256 3.34 9.88 -3.58
N SER A 257 4.18 9.00 -4.12
CA SER A 257 4.69 9.11 -5.49
C SER A 257 3.56 9.11 -6.54
N THR A 258 2.49 8.35 -6.28
CA THR A 258 1.27 8.39 -7.12
C THR A 258 0.54 9.73 -6.96
N ILE A 259 0.42 10.26 -5.73
CA ILE A 259 -0.20 11.57 -5.48
C ILE A 259 0.54 12.67 -6.27
N GLU A 260 1.88 12.69 -6.19
CA GLU A 260 2.73 13.66 -6.88
C GLU A 260 2.56 13.64 -8.41
N THR A 261 2.27 12.47 -8.96
CA THR A 261 2.10 12.30 -10.41
C THR A 261 0.68 12.63 -10.87
N ILE A 262 -0.33 12.22 -10.11
CA ILE A 262 -1.74 12.20 -10.53
C ILE A 262 -2.46 13.50 -10.15
N VAL A 263 -2.30 13.97 -8.90
CA VAL A 263 -3.05 15.12 -8.39
C VAL A 263 -2.83 16.40 -9.21
N PRO A 264 -1.59 16.76 -9.62
CA PRO A 264 -1.40 17.93 -10.49
C PRO A 264 -2.12 17.84 -11.84
N GLN A 265 -2.24 16.65 -12.43
CA GLN A 265 -2.96 16.43 -13.68
C GLN A 265 -4.46 16.61 -13.47
N ILE A 266 -5.02 16.05 -12.39
CA ILE A 266 -6.43 16.25 -12.05
C ILE A 266 -6.74 17.73 -11.83
N ILE A 267 -5.86 18.47 -11.14
CA ILE A 267 -6.06 19.92 -10.91
C ILE A 267 -6.02 20.71 -12.22
N ALA A 268 -5.12 20.35 -13.14
CA ALA A 268 -4.94 21.07 -14.40
C ALA A 268 -6.02 20.74 -15.43
N ASP A 269 -6.36 19.48 -15.60
CA ASP A 269 -7.10 18.95 -16.73
C ASP A 269 -8.45 18.30 -16.36
N GLY A 270 -8.70 18.07 -15.05
CA GLY A 270 -9.90 17.40 -14.53
C GLY A 270 -9.89 15.89 -14.69
N SER A 271 -8.91 15.34 -15.37
CA SER A 271 -8.76 13.89 -15.61
C SER A 271 -7.31 13.52 -15.82
N VAL A 272 -7.02 12.22 -15.81
CA VAL A 272 -5.67 11.68 -16.03
C VAL A 272 -5.70 10.81 -17.28
N GLU A 273 -4.78 11.04 -18.19
CA GLU A 273 -4.56 10.16 -19.32
C GLU A 273 -3.49 9.12 -19.00
N HIS A 274 -3.87 7.84 -19.02
CA HIS A 274 -2.94 6.73 -18.78
C HIS A 274 -2.38 6.18 -20.08
N ALA A 275 -1.09 5.86 -20.05
CA ALA A 275 -0.46 5.11 -21.13
C ALA A 275 -1.10 3.73 -21.27
N TYR A 276 -1.15 3.23 -22.50
CA TYR A 276 -1.88 2.02 -22.83
C TYR A 276 -1.14 1.18 -23.86
N LEU A 277 -0.97 -0.10 -23.56
CA LEU A 277 -0.39 -1.08 -24.48
C LEU A 277 -1.47 -1.89 -25.21
N GLY A 278 -2.58 -2.17 -24.56
CA GLY A 278 -3.72 -2.89 -25.14
C GLY A 278 -3.58 -4.38 -25.11
N VAL A 279 -3.17 -4.96 -23.98
CA VAL A 279 -2.96 -6.39 -23.81
C VAL A 279 -3.63 -6.94 -22.55
N GLY A 280 -4.12 -8.16 -22.62
CA GLY A 280 -4.40 -9.01 -21.46
C GLY A 280 -3.20 -9.92 -21.22
N VAL A 281 -2.90 -10.24 -19.97
CA VAL A 281 -1.64 -10.92 -19.61
C VAL A 281 -1.82 -12.03 -18.58
N ALA A 282 -0.91 -13.01 -18.60
CA ALA A 282 -0.76 -14.03 -17.57
C ALA A 282 0.73 -14.17 -17.19
N THR A 283 1.01 -14.22 -15.90
CA THR A 283 2.37 -14.42 -15.40
C THR A 283 2.81 -15.86 -15.59
N ILE A 284 3.99 -16.05 -16.20
CA ILE A 284 4.68 -17.33 -16.37
C ILE A 284 5.84 -17.39 -15.36
N ASN A 285 5.60 -18.02 -14.22
CA ASN A 285 6.61 -18.21 -13.18
C ASN A 285 7.58 -19.35 -13.53
N ASN A 286 8.62 -19.57 -12.71
CA ASN A 286 9.64 -20.57 -12.95
C ASN A 286 9.08 -21.99 -13.16
N SER A 287 8.10 -22.43 -12.37
CA SER A 287 7.49 -23.76 -12.47
C SER A 287 6.76 -23.95 -13.79
N VAL A 288 5.96 -22.95 -14.19
CA VAL A 288 5.21 -22.95 -15.45
C VAL A 288 6.15 -22.89 -16.65
N ALA A 289 7.18 -22.04 -16.57
CA ALA A 289 8.20 -21.88 -17.62
C ALA A 289 8.95 -23.19 -17.90
N GLU A 290 9.35 -23.92 -16.85
CA GLU A 290 10.03 -25.21 -16.98
C GLU A 290 9.14 -26.28 -17.64
N GLU A 291 7.86 -26.38 -17.22
CA GLU A 291 6.93 -27.39 -17.73
C GLU A 291 6.50 -27.11 -19.17
N LEU A 292 6.28 -25.83 -19.52
CA LEU A 292 5.86 -25.41 -20.86
C LEU A 292 7.02 -25.23 -21.85
N GLY A 293 8.27 -25.16 -21.36
CA GLY A 293 9.46 -24.93 -22.19
C GLY A 293 9.51 -23.51 -22.78
N VAL A 294 8.96 -22.52 -22.06
CA VAL A 294 8.99 -21.08 -22.41
C VAL A 294 9.79 -20.29 -21.39
N PRO A 295 10.25 -19.06 -21.69
CA PRO A 295 10.91 -18.24 -20.69
C PRO A 295 9.97 -17.80 -19.56
N VAL A 296 10.55 -17.48 -18.40
CA VAL A 296 9.86 -16.70 -17.36
C VAL A 296 9.53 -15.33 -17.91
N GLY A 297 8.32 -14.85 -17.63
CA GLY A 297 7.85 -13.58 -18.15
C GLY A 297 6.32 -13.47 -18.11
N VAL A 298 5.78 -12.76 -19.07
CA VAL A 298 4.36 -12.44 -19.13
C VAL A 298 3.81 -12.84 -20.51
N GLU A 299 2.97 -13.88 -20.56
CA GLU A 299 2.32 -14.30 -21.80
C GLU A 299 1.10 -13.46 -22.09
N LEU A 300 0.94 -13.03 -23.35
CA LEU A 300 -0.22 -12.27 -23.79
C LEU A 300 -1.44 -13.18 -23.96
N THR A 301 -2.48 -12.92 -23.17
CA THR A 301 -3.76 -13.67 -23.24
C THR A 301 -4.76 -13.03 -24.18
N ASP A 302 -4.63 -11.71 -24.37
CA ASP A 302 -5.44 -10.91 -25.29
C ASP A 302 -4.60 -9.79 -25.90
N VAL A 303 -4.93 -9.41 -27.13
CA VAL A 303 -4.35 -8.24 -27.82
C VAL A 303 -5.50 -7.50 -28.45
N ARG A 304 -5.77 -6.29 -27.93
CA ARG A 304 -6.92 -5.50 -28.33
C ARG A 304 -6.75 -4.97 -29.74
N ASP A 305 -7.75 -5.23 -30.60
CA ASP A 305 -7.77 -4.74 -31.98
C ASP A 305 -7.63 -3.22 -32.05
N GLY A 306 -6.73 -2.73 -32.93
CA GLY A 306 -6.44 -1.31 -33.10
C GLY A 306 -5.68 -0.68 -31.93
N GLY A 307 -5.26 -1.45 -30.94
CA GLY A 307 -4.37 -0.99 -29.89
C GLY A 307 -2.89 -1.03 -30.29
N PRO A 308 -2.01 -0.36 -29.52
CA PRO A 308 -0.57 -0.29 -29.83
C PRO A 308 0.11 -1.66 -30.00
N ALA A 309 -0.24 -2.63 -29.14
CA ALA A 309 0.30 -3.98 -29.27
C ALA A 309 -0.15 -4.70 -30.56
N ALA A 310 -1.40 -4.51 -30.98
CA ALA A 310 -1.89 -5.05 -32.25
C ALA A 310 -1.18 -4.43 -33.46
N GLU A 311 -0.97 -3.12 -33.45
CA GLU A 311 -0.24 -2.41 -34.49
C GLU A 311 1.23 -2.84 -34.57
N ALA A 312 1.85 -3.15 -33.42
CA ALA A 312 3.19 -3.71 -33.35
C ALA A 312 3.26 -5.20 -33.76
N GLY A 313 2.10 -5.85 -33.98
CA GLY A 313 2.03 -7.22 -34.46
C GLY A 313 2.22 -8.29 -33.36
N PHE A 314 1.92 -7.97 -32.12
CA PHE A 314 1.87 -8.95 -31.03
C PHE A 314 0.76 -9.98 -31.24
N ARG A 315 0.94 -11.17 -30.63
CA ARG A 315 0.03 -12.30 -30.73
C ARG A 315 -0.44 -12.76 -29.36
N ALA A 316 -1.73 -12.86 -29.19
CA ALA A 316 -2.32 -13.48 -28.01
C ALA A 316 -2.20 -15.01 -28.03
N ALA A 317 -2.29 -15.62 -26.86
CA ALA A 317 -2.38 -17.06 -26.69
C ALA A 317 -3.56 -17.66 -27.50
N THR A 318 -3.31 -18.80 -28.12
CA THR A 318 -4.31 -19.51 -28.93
C THR A 318 -4.73 -20.85 -28.32
N GLY A 319 -4.06 -21.27 -27.27
CA GLY A 319 -4.29 -22.53 -26.55
C GLY A 319 -4.16 -22.39 -25.06
N SER A 320 -4.29 -23.50 -24.36
CA SER A 320 -4.02 -23.60 -22.93
C SER A 320 -3.41 -24.94 -22.56
N ALA A 321 -2.58 -24.97 -21.52
CA ALA A 321 -2.04 -26.18 -20.92
C ALA A 321 -2.35 -26.21 -19.43
N THR A 322 -2.35 -27.39 -18.83
CA THR A 322 -2.59 -27.53 -17.38
C THR A 322 -1.26 -27.85 -16.71
N VAL A 323 -0.85 -26.98 -15.77
CA VAL A 323 0.34 -27.11 -14.93
C VAL A 323 -0.13 -27.13 -13.48
N ASP A 324 0.23 -28.14 -12.71
CA ASP A 324 -0.17 -28.31 -11.30
C ASP A 324 -1.69 -28.18 -11.05
N GLY A 325 -2.51 -28.58 -12.02
CA GLY A 325 -3.97 -28.51 -11.93
C GLY A 325 -4.58 -27.15 -12.24
N GLN A 326 -3.77 -26.15 -12.60
CA GLN A 326 -4.20 -24.84 -13.08
C GLN A 326 -4.03 -24.72 -14.59
N SER A 327 -4.94 -23.98 -15.24
CA SER A 327 -4.88 -23.72 -16.67
C SER A 327 -4.06 -22.47 -16.95
N PHE A 328 -3.05 -22.61 -17.82
CA PHE A 328 -2.21 -21.49 -18.29
C PHE A 328 -2.41 -21.31 -19.80
N PRO A 329 -2.40 -20.05 -20.29
CA PRO A 329 -2.41 -19.75 -21.71
C PRO A 329 -1.15 -20.28 -22.39
N THR A 330 -1.23 -20.56 -23.69
CA THR A 330 -0.07 -21.02 -24.48
C THR A 330 -0.17 -20.56 -25.94
N GLY A 331 0.99 -20.33 -26.56
CA GLY A 331 1.10 -19.99 -27.98
C GLY A 331 0.98 -18.50 -28.28
N GLY A 332 0.96 -17.66 -27.24
CA GLY A 332 1.09 -16.23 -27.34
C GLY A 332 2.56 -15.78 -27.27
N ASP A 333 2.78 -14.48 -27.44
CA ASP A 333 4.08 -13.87 -27.18
C ASP A 333 4.34 -13.79 -25.67
N VAL A 334 5.54 -14.11 -25.23
CA VAL A 334 5.95 -14.00 -23.84
C VAL A 334 6.89 -12.79 -23.71
N ILE A 335 6.41 -11.72 -23.09
CA ILE A 335 7.22 -10.53 -22.80
C ILE A 335 8.20 -10.87 -21.67
N THR A 336 9.47 -10.57 -21.88
CA THR A 336 10.57 -10.87 -20.92
C THR A 336 11.32 -9.65 -20.46
N GLU A 337 11.20 -8.50 -21.19
CA GLU A 337 11.92 -7.27 -20.87
C GLU A 337 11.20 -6.05 -21.42
N VAL A 338 11.20 -4.93 -20.67
CA VAL A 338 10.76 -3.61 -21.10
C VAL A 338 11.85 -2.60 -20.78
N ASP A 339 12.25 -1.80 -21.77
CA ASP A 339 13.31 -0.76 -21.66
C ASP A 339 14.61 -1.28 -21.02
N GLY A 340 14.98 -2.56 -21.28
CA GLY A 340 16.18 -3.19 -20.73
C GLY A 340 16.00 -3.74 -19.30
N GLN A 341 14.82 -3.66 -18.72
CA GLN A 341 14.50 -4.24 -17.42
C GLN A 341 13.74 -5.55 -17.59
N ALA A 342 14.17 -6.58 -16.88
CA ALA A 342 13.51 -7.87 -16.90
C ALA A 342 12.07 -7.76 -16.36
N ILE A 343 11.13 -8.41 -17.05
CA ILE A 343 9.72 -8.52 -16.68
C ILE A 343 9.43 -9.97 -16.35
N THR A 344 9.02 -10.24 -15.13
CA THR A 344 8.72 -11.57 -14.62
C THR A 344 7.26 -11.73 -14.20
N THR A 345 6.54 -10.62 -14.03
CA THR A 345 5.13 -10.59 -13.60
C THR A 345 4.31 -9.58 -14.40
N GLY A 346 3.00 -9.81 -14.49
CA GLY A 346 2.06 -8.86 -15.10
C GLY A 346 2.07 -7.49 -14.41
N ALA A 347 2.27 -7.46 -13.09
CA ALA A 347 2.39 -6.22 -12.32
C ALA A 347 3.61 -5.38 -12.75
N GLU A 348 4.77 -6.02 -12.94
CA GLU A 348 5.97 -5.32 -13.45
C GLU A 348 5.77 -4.74 -14.85
N LEU A 349 5.07 -5.47 -15.74
CA LEU A 349 4.71 -4.94 -17.06
C LEU A 349 3.78 -3.73 -16.95
N GLN A 350 2.76 -3.83 -16.11
CA GLN A 350 1.83 -2.72 -15.89
C GLN A 350 2.55 -1.50 -15.32
N ASN A 351 3.38 -1.66 -14.31
CA ASN A 351 4.17 -0.57 -13.72
C ASN A 351 5.09 0.09 -14.75
N ALA A 352 5.72 -0.70 -15.64
CA ALA A 352 6.56 -0.17 -16.70
C ALA A 352 5.77 0.67 -17.71
N VAL A 353 4.50 0.32 -17.98
CA VAL A 353 3.60 1.10 -18.84
C VAL A 353 3.07 2.32 -18.11
N ASP A 354 2.63 2.18 -16.86
CA ASP A 354 2.04 3.26 -16.05
C ASP A 354 3.07 4.36 -15.71
N ALA A 355 4.37 4.04 -15.72
CA ALA A 355 5.45 5.02 -15.60
C ALA A 355 5.63 5.93 -16.84
N LYS A 356 4.89 5.68 -17.91
CA LYS A 356 4.95 6.43 -19.17
C LYS A 356 3.70 7.27 -19.38
N LYS A 357 3.78 8.16 -20.37
CA LYS A 357 2.63 8.96 -20.84
C LYS A 357 2.13 8.43 -22.18
N PRO A 358 0.88 8.67 -22.55
CA PRO A 358 0.42 8.46 -23.92
C PRO A 358 1.32 9.17 -24.93
N GLY A 359 1.70 8.45 -25.99
CA GLY A 359 2.65 8.91 -27.00
C GLY A 359 4.12 8.63 -26.74
N ASP A 360 4.49 8.20 -25.53
CA ASP A 360 5.85 7.74 -25.24
C ASP A 360 6.12 6.40 -25.94
N SER A 361 7.40 6.19 -26.30
CA SER A 361 7.84 4.91 -26.86
C SER A 361 8.52 4.06 -25.80
N ILE A 362 8.26 2.75 -25.85
CA ILE A 362 8.91 1.73 -25.02
C ILE A 362 9.51 0.64 -25.91
N SER A 363 10.63 0.08 -25.47
CA SER A 363 11.27 -1.07 -26.12
C SER A 363 10.83 -2.35 -25.41
N ILE A 364 10.16 -3.26 -26.13
CA ILE A 364 9.69 -4.54 -25.55
C ILE A 364 10.45 -5.69 -26.19
N THR A 365 11.10 -6.51 -25.34
CA THR A 365 11.67 -7.80 -25.74
C THR A 365 10.72 -8.92 -25.38
N TYR A 366 10.42 -9.78 -26.35
CA TYR A 366 9.51 -10.90 -26.19
C TYR A 366 10.01 -12.15 -26.91
N THR A 367 9.53 -13.30 -26.49
CA THR A 367 9.80 -14.58 -27.13
C THR A 367 8.57 -15.05 -27.90
N ARG A 368 8.76 -15.43 -29.17
CA ARG A 368 7.76 -16.03 -30.07
C ARG A 368 8.33 -17.26 -30.73
N ASP A 369 7.67 -18.39 -30.66
CA ASP A 369 8.10 -19.66 -31.28
C ASP A 369 9.53 -20.07 -30.88
N GLY A 370 9.97 -19.69 -29.66
CA GLY A 370 11.32 -19.96 -29.12
C GLY A 370 12.41 -18.98 -29.56
N GLU A 371 12.08 -17.98 -30.38
CA GLU A 371 13.00 -16.93 -30.81
C GLU A 371 12.74 -15.60 -30.08
N SER A 372 13.82 -14.91 -29.68
CA SER A 372 13.73 -13.60 -29.03
C SER A 372 13.64 -12.49 -30.09
N HIS A 373 12.71 -11.57 -29.87
CA HIS A 373 12.48 -10.39 -30.70
C HIS A 373 12.46 -9.14 -29.82
N THR A 374 12.84 -8.00 -30.39
CA THR A 374 12.69 -6.69 -29.73
C THR A 374 11.99 -5.74 -30.71
N VAL A 375 11.00 -4.99 -30.19
CA VAL A 375 10.21 -4.01 -30.95
C VAL A 375 10.06 -2.73 -30.15
N GLU A 376 10.07 -1.61 -30.82
CA GLU A 376 9.74 -0.30 -30.23
C GLU A 376 8.29 0.02 -30.49
N ILE A 377 7.55 0.41 -29.44
CA ILE A 377 6.10 0.64 -29.49
C ILE A 377 5.81 2.02 -28.93
N THR A 378 5.00 2.78 -29.64
CA THR A 378 4.41 4.02 -29.11
C THR A 378 3.14 3.67 -28.35
N LEU A 379 3.08 4.04 -27.07
CA LEU A 379 1.91 3.80 -26.21
C LEU A 379 0.74 4.71 -26.61
N GLY A 380 -0.45 4.16 -26.58
CA GLY A 380 -1.70 4.90 -26.77
C GLY A 380 -2.24 5.49 -25.46
N THR A 381 -3.41 6.13 -25.56
CA THR A 381 -4.22 6.53 -24.40
C THR A 381 -5.16 5.36 -24.04
N ARG A 382 -5.27 5.05 -22.77
CA ARG A 382 -6.21 4.03 -22.26
C ARG A 382 -7.64 4.49 -22.62
N PRO A 383 -8.46 3.65 -23.25
CA PRO A 383 -9.87 3.98 -23.46
C PRO A 383 -10.62 4.02 -22.13
N ASP A 384 -11.58 4.94 -22.00
CA ASP A 384 -12.54 5.04 -20.89
C ASP A 384 -13.43 3.80 -20.77
#